data_3e3dbe1d69adddeb521ea3a78c5a32d8
#
_entry.id   3e3dbe1d69adddeb521ea3a78c5a32d8
#
_cell.length_a   1.000
_cell.length_b   1.000
_cell.length_c   1.000
_cell.angle_alpha   90.00
_cell.angle_beta   90.00
_cell.angle_gamma   90.00
#
_symmetry.space_group_name_H-M   'P 1'
#
loop_
_entity.id
_entity.type
_entity.pdbx_description
1 polymer ?
#
loop_
_entity_poly.entity_id
_entity_poly.type
_entity_poly.pdbx_seq_one_letter_code
_entity_poly.pdbx_strand_id
1 'polypeptide(L)'
;LHQFFVSCSLEEKMRVDTLNDVPALTDACRSSFVRAKAAPSASQQQVSETLRRMGLSVEDEVRCPTSGYSIDMLIHNSALATGGERSSRGGAWAVEFDGPSHFLSSRAPTGATLLKRRHLHLLGHSLVSVPYWEWDACKGPVEREQYLRLKLGTCGPSAAQGDV
;
A
#
# COMPACT_ATOMS: atom_id res chain seq x y z
N LEU A 1 -4.19 18.21 5.29
CA LEU A 1 -3.28 19.06 4.50
C LEU A 1 -2.12 18.26 3.90
N HIS A 2 -1.36 17.41 4.66
CA HIS A 2 -0.24 16.67 4.09
C HIS A 2 -0.62 15.84 2.85
N GLN A 3 -1.72 15.08 2.90
CA GLN A 3 -2.20 14.30 1.76
C GLN A 3 -2.55 15.17 0.53
N PHE A 4 -3.02 16.38 0.75
CA PHE A 4 -3.25 17.36 -0.32
C PHE A 4 -1.92 17.76 -0.98
N PHE A 5 -0.89 18.06 -0.19
CA PHE A 5 0.44 18.37 -0.73
C PHE A 5 1.05 17.20 -1.51
N VAL A 6 0.86 15.96 -1.03
CA VAL A 6 1.30 14.75 -1.75
C VAL A 6 0.55 14.62 -3.09
N SER A 7 -0.77 14.84 -3.12
CA SER A 7 -1.55 14.85 -4.36
C SER A 7 -1.02 15.89 -5.36
N CYS A 8 -0.79 17.11 -4.90
CA CYS A 8 -0.25 18.18 -5.75
C CYS A 8 1.12 17.82 -6.35
N SER A 9 1.98 17.16 -5.57
CA SER A 9 3.31 16.77 -6.02
C SER A 9 3.32 15.60 -6.99
N LEU A 10 2.38 14.64 -6.86
CA LEU A 10 2.36 13.42 -7.66
C LEU A 10 1.49 13.52 -8.91
N GLU A 11 0.46 14.35 -8.90
CA GLU A 11 -0.58 14.34 -9.94
C GLU A 11 -0.42 15.44 -10.99
N GLU A 12 0.72 16.08 -11.11
CA GLU A 12 1.10 17.10 -12.13
C GLU A 12 -0.02 18.06 -12.62
N LYS A 13 -1.28 17.78 -12.27
CA LYS A 13 -2.47 18.53 -12.69
C LYS A 13 -2.64 19.87 -11.99
N MET A 14 -1.99 20.04 -10.87
CA MET A 14 -1.92 21.33 -10.18
C MET A 14 -0.47 21.81 -10.18
N ARG A 15 -0.15 22.70 -11.10
CA ARG A 15 1.05 23.55 -10.99
C ARG A 15 0.85 24.43 -9.76
N VAL A 16 1.25 23.89 -8.60
CA VAL A 16 1.24 24.68 -7.37
C VAL A 16 2.63 25.31 -7.23
N ASP A 17 2.91 26.30 -8.06
CA ASP A 17 4.07 27.18 -7.87
C ASP A 17 4.07 27.76 -6.45
N THR A 18 2.89 27.85 -5.84
CA THR A 18 2.64 28.32 -4.46
C THR A 18 3.10 27.35 -3.35
N LEU A 19 3.37 26.05 -3.61
CA LEU A 19 3.89 25.15 -2.56
C LEU A 19 5.33 25.47 -2.17
N ASN A 20 6.09 26.05 -3.10
CA ASN A 20 7.44 26.50 -2.83
C ASN A 20 7.47 27.74 -1.92
N ASP A 21 6.33 28.44 -1.78
CA ASP A 21 6.22 29.64 -0.97
C ASP A 21 5.95 29.37 0.52
N VAL A 22 5.65 28.11 0.87
CA VAL A 22 5.27 27.71 2.26
C VAL A 22 5.99 26.44 2.75
N PRO A 23 7.33 26.35 2.63
CA PRO A 23 8.06 25.14 2.99
C PRO A 23 7.88 24.73 4.48
N ALA A 24 7.84 25.70 5.38
CA ALA A 24 7.63 25.46 6.80
C ALA A 24 6.26 24.81 7.10
N LEU A 25 5.22 25.16 6.36
CA LEU A 25 3.89 24.55 6.51
C LEU A 25 3.86 23.11 5.97
N THR A 26 4.48 22.86 4.82
CA THR A 26 4.58 21.51 4.25
C THR A 26 5.34 20.57 5.18
N ASP A 27 6.45 21.04 5.75
CA ASP A 27 7.26 20.26 6.70
C ASP A 27 6.52 20.02 8.01
N ALA A 28 5.80 21.00 8.55
CA ALA A 28 4.98 20.83 9.76
C ALA A 28 3.85 19.83 9.52
N CYS A 29 3.16 19.90 8.39
CA CYS A 29 2.11 18.96 8.02
C CYS A 29 2.64 17.54 7.85
N ARG A 30 3.78 17.38 7.19
CA ARG A 30 4.47 16.11 7.04
C ARG A 30 4.88 15.53 8.39
N SER A 31 5.51 16.32 9.24
CA SER A 31 5.96 15.91 10.56
C SER A 31 4.81 15.44 11.44
N SER A 32 3.68 16.14 11.41
CA SER A 32 2.46 15.74 12.14
C SER A 32 1.87 14.45 11.59
N PHE A 33 1.82 14.28 10.28
CA PHE A 33 1.32 13.08 9.62
C PHE A 33 2.17 11.84 9.94
N VAL A 34 3.50 12.00 9.90
CA VAL A 34 4.44 10.90 10.19
C VAL A 34 4.44 10.49 11.66
N ARG A 35 4.14 11.41 12.59
CA ARG A 35 4.05 11.09 14.04
C ARG A 35 2.85 10.22 14.38
N ALA A 36 1.78 10.25 13.60
CA ALA A 36 0.61 9.40 13.81
C ALA A 36 1.00 7.93 13.54
N LYS A 37 1.33 7.20 14.61
CA LYS A 37 1.71 5.80 14.56
C LYS A 37 0.61 4.95 15.20
N ALA A 38 0.03 4.04 14.44
CA ALA A 38 -0.81 2.97 14.98
C ALA A 38 0.06 1.74 15.26
N ALA A 39 -0.27 0.99 16.29
CA ALA A 39 0.36 -0.32 16.51
C ALA A 39 -0.23 -1.33 15.52
N PRO A 40 0.59 -2.26 14.97
CA PRO A 40 0.09 -3.28 14.07
C PRO A 40 -0.93 -4.17 14.77
N SER A 41 -2.01 -4.50 14.08
CA SER A 41 -3.05 -5.41 14.60
C SER A 41 -2.56 -6.86 14.60
N ALA A 42 -3.20 -7.72 15.39
CA ALA A 42 -2.89 -9.16 15.40
C ALA A 42 -3.08 -9.79 14.00
N SER A 43 -4.10 -9.37 13.27
CA SER A 43 -4.35 -9.86 11.90
C SER A 43 -3.28 -9.40 10.92
N GLN A 44 -2.81 -8.16 11.03
CA GLN A 44 -1.69 -7.65 10.23
C GLN A 44 -0.42 -8.48 10.49
N GLN A 45 -0.11 -8.78 11.75
CA GLN A 45 1.01 -9.65 12.11
C GLN A 45 0.86 -11.05 11.51
N GLN A 46 -0.34 -11.64 11.54
CA GLN A 46 -0.60 -12.95 10.94
C GLN A 46 -0.41 -12.95 9.42
N VAL A 47 -0.80 -11.87 8.72
CA VAL A 47 -0.53 -11.73 7.28
C VAL A 47 0.98 -11.70 7.03
N SER A 48 1.71 -10.88 7.77
CA SER A 48 3.17 -10.75 7.66
C SER A 48 3.88 -12.09 7.92
N GLU A 49 3.51 -12.81 8.98
CA GLU A 49 4.06 -14.13 9.28
C GLU A 49 3.75 -15.16 8.19
N THR A 50 2.56 -15.10 7.59
CA THR A 50 2.18 -16.00 6.50
C THR A 50 3.03 -15.73 5.26
N LEU A 51 3.24 -14.45 4.90
CA LEU A 51 4.11 -14.07 3.80
C LEU A 51 5.57 -14.54 4.01
N ARG A 52 6.08 -14.43 5.25
CA ARG A 52 7.43 -14.94 5.58
C ARG A 52 7.51 -16.47 5.48
N ARG A 53 6.48 -17.20 5.92
CA ARG A 53 6.42 -18.67 5.74
C ARG A 53 6.37 -19.09 4.28
N MET A 54 5.82 -18.26 3.40
CA MET A 54 5.87 -18.46 1.95
C MET A 54 7.27 -18.20 1.34
N GLY A 55 8.26 -17.83 2.15
CA GLY A 55 9.64 -17.58 1.72
C GLY A 55 9.88 -16.15 1.21
N LEU A 56 8.95 -15.23 1.46
CA LEU A 56 9.08 -13.83 1.03
C LEU A 56 9.83 -12.99 2.07
N SER A 57 10.67 -12.08 1.60
CA SER A 57 11.32 -11.07 2.45
C SER A 57 10.34 -9.93 2.69
N VAL A 58 9.88 -9.80 3.94
CA VAL A 58 8.86 -8.83 4.35
C VAL A 58 9.45 -7.84 5.33
N GLU A 59 9.32 -6.56 5.02
CA GLU A 59 9.58 -5.45 5.94
C GLU A 59 8.24 -4.90 6.45
N ASP A 60 8.05 -4.87 7.78
CA ASP A 60 6.82 -4.37 8.38
C ASP A 60 6.89 -2.87 8.66
N GLU A 61 5.73 -2.21 8.62
CA GLU A 61 5.55 -0.81 9.01
C GLU A 61 6.53 0.15 8.32
N VAL A 62 6.75 -0.07 7.03
CA VAL A 62 7.67 0.74 6.24
C VAL A 62 7.09 2.12 5.99
N ARG A 63 7.87 3.15 6.30
CA ARG A 63 7.49 4.52 6.01
C ARG A 63 7.97 4.94 4.62
N CYS A 64 7.03 5.20 3.71
CA CYS A 64 7.36 5.70 2.38
C CYS A 64 8.10 7.06 2.49
N PRO A 65 9.34 7.18 2.01
CA PRO A 65 10.13 8.39 2.19
C PRO A 65 9.54 9.60 1.43
N THR A 66 8.88 9.36 0.30
CA THR A 66 8.30 10.42 -0.53
C THR A 66 6.96 10.91 0.04
N SER A 67 6.03 10.00 0.27
CA SER A 67 4.66 10.37 0.70
C SER A 67 4.46 10.42 2.21
N GLY A 68 5.35 9.81 3.01
CA GLY A 68 5.16 9.68 4.45
C GLY A 68 4.10 8.67 4.87
N TYR A 69 3.44 7.97 3.94
CA TYR A 69 2.52 6.89 4.29
C TYR A 69 3.22 5.74 4.99
N SER A 70 2.58 5.15 5.99
CA SER A 70 2.97 3.83 6.49
C SER A 70 2.44 2.77 5.53
N ILE A 71 3.28 1.85 5.15
CA ILE A 71 2.96 0.65 4.40
C ILE A 71 3.04 -0.50 5.39
N ASP A 72 1.97 -1.27 5.53
CA ASP A 72 1.90 -2.31 6.56
C ASP A 72 2.99 -3.37 6.34
N MET A 73 3.14 -3.84 5.10
CA MET A 73 4.19 -4.79 4.72
C MET A 73 4.74 -4.44 3.34
N LEU A 74 6.05 -4.39 3.22
CA LEU A 74 6.74 -4.17 1.96
C LEU A 74 7.51 -5.43 1.57
N ILE A 75 7.29 -5.92 0.32
CA ILE A 75 7.97 -7.09 -0.22
C ILE A 75 8.81 -6.63 -1.41
N HIS A 76 10.12 -6.85 -1.37
CA HIS A 76 11.00 -6.55 -2.47
C HIS A 76 10.95 -7.64 -3.55
N ASN A 77 10.84 -7.26 -4.80
CA ASN A 77 10.47 -8.11 -5.94
C ASN A 77 11.56 -9.14 -6.38
N SER A 78 12.63 -9.31 -5.61
CA SER A 78 13.69 -10.28 -5.98
C SER A 78 13.28 -11.76 -5.90
N ALA A 79 12.22 -12.09 -5.18
CA ALA A 79 11.77 -13.46 -4.94
C ALA A 79 10.59 -13.92 -5.81
N LEU A 80 9.87 -13.01 -6.48
CA LEU A 80 8.69 -13.33 -7.30
C LEU A 80 8.98 -13.33 -8.81
N ALA A 81 10.21 -13.06 -9.22
CA ALA A 81 10.64 -13.06 -10.63
C ALA A 81 10.90 -14.49 -11.15
N THR A 82 9.90 -15.38 -11.03
CA THR A 82 9.91 -16.66 -11.75
C THR A 82 9.14 -16.50 -13.05
N GLY A 83 9.79 -15.95 -14.07
CA GLY A 83 9.21 -15.87 -15.41
C GLY A 83 9.52 -14.56 -16.12
N GLY A 84 10.64 -14.51 -16.80
CA GLY A 84 11.00 -13.70 -17.96
C GLY A 84 10.43 -12.29 -18.05
N GLU A 85 11.30 -11.38 -17.88
CA GLU A 85 11.32 -9.93 -18.01
C GLU A 85 11.42 -9.22 -16.65
N ARG A 86 12.66 -8.86 -16.35
CA ARG A 86 12.96 -7.83 -15.35
C ARG A 86 12.27 -6.56 -15.83
N SER A 87 11.07 -6.30 -15.33
CA SER A 87 10.50 -4.97 -15.43
C SER A 87 11.52 -4.01 -14.81
N SER A 88 12.08 -3.15 -15.63
CA SER A 88 13.09 -2.15 -15.28
C SER A 88 12.56 -1.07 -14.31
N ARG A 89 11.36 -1.23 -13.83
CA ARG A 89 10.77 -0.53 -12.69
C ARG A 89 10.71 -1.51 -11.53
N GLY A 90 11.77 -1.60 -10.74
CA GLY A 90 11.88 -2.43 -9.54
C GLY A 90 10.90 -1.98 -8.45
N GLY A 91 9.60 -2.06 -8.74
CA GLY A 91 8.54 -1.74 -7.80
C GLY A 91 8.45 -2.82 -6.73
N ALA A 92 8.46 -2.40 -5.46
CA ALA A 92 8.16 -3.27 -4.35
C ALA A 92 6.64 -3.50 -4.24
N TRP A 93 6.24 -4.64 -3.69
CA TRP A 93 4.84 -4.93 -3.39
C TRP A 93 4.49 -4.32 -2.04
N ALA A 94 3.53 -3.41 -2.05
CA ALA A 94 2.95 -2.84 -0.85
C ALA A 94 1.70 -3.66 -0.48
N VAL A 95 1.78 -4.44 0.58
CA VAL A 95 0.66 -5.23 1.10
C VAL A 95 0.04 -4.46 2.26
N GLU A 96 -1.27 -4.23 2.18
CA GLU A 96 -2.05 -3.49 3.18
C GLU A 96 -3.11 -4.42 3.77
N PHE A 97 -3.13 -4.56 5.10
CA PHE A 97 -4.24 -5.20 5.80
C PHE A 97 -5.32 -4.17 6.09
N ASP A 98 -6.39 -4.25 5.35
CA ASP A 98 -7.48 -3.28 5.46
C ASP A 98 -8.51 -3.70 6.52
N GLY A 99 -8.40 -3.13 7.71
CA GLY A 99 -9.36 -3.29 8.80
C GLY A 99 -10.70 -2.59 8.53
N PRO A 100 -11.71 -2.74 9.43
CA PRO A 100 -13.05 -2.17 9.25
C PRO A 100 -13.06 -0.67 8.97
N SER A 101 -12.15 0.11 9.56
CA SER A 101 -12.07 1.56 9.38
C SER A 101 -11.66 2.01 7.97
N HIS A 102 -11.14 1.10 7.14
CA HIS A 102 -10.78 1.36 5.76
C HIS A 102 -11.96 1.31 4.79
N PHE A 103 -13.14 0.90 5.28
CA PHE A 103 -14.32 0.68 4.45
C PHE A 103 -15.55 1.42 4.98
N LEU A 104 -16.44 1.71 4.05
CA LEU A 104 -17.81 2.14 4.33
C LEU A 104 -18.68 0.92 4.70
N SER A 105 -19.89 1.14 5.19
CA SER A 105 -20.87 0.08 5.47
C SER A 105 -21.20 -0.78 4.25
N SER A 106 -21.06 -0.25 3.04
CA SER A 106 -21.21 -0.93 1.76
C SER A 106 -20.02 -1.81 1.37
N ARG A 107 -18.98 -1.90 2.20
CA ARG A 107 -17.66 -2.48 1.89
C ARG A 107 -16.86 -1.76 0.79
N ALA A 108 -17.34 -0.61 0.31
CA ALA A 108 -16.52 0.24 -0.55
C ALA A 108 -15.39 0.88 0.27
N PRO A 109 -14.17 1.02 -0.28
CA PRO A 109 -13.09 1.71 0.42
C PRO A 109 -13.44 3.16 0.73
N THR A 110 -12.96 3.66 1.88
CA THR A 110 -13.09 5.09 2.20
C THR A 110 -12.26 5.95 1.25
N GLY A 111 -12.60 7.24 1.15
CA GLY A 111 -11.84 8.19 0.32
C GLY A 111 -10.37 8.28 0.73
N ALA A 112 -10.06 8.20 2.03
CA ALA A 112 -8.69 8.20 2.53
C ALA A 112 -7.92 6.94 2.09
N THR A 113 -8.57 5.77 2.10
CA THR A 113 -8.00 4.51 1.62
C THR A 113 -7.72 4.58 0.11
N LEU A 114 -8.68 5.06 -0.68
CA LEU A 114 -8.51 5.22 -2.13
C LEU A 114 -7.39 6.20 -2.45
N LEU A 115 -7.29 7.30 -1.73
CA LEU A 115 -6.24 8.30 -1.93
C LEU A 115 -4.85 7.72 -1.64
N LYS A 116 -4.69 7.01 -0.50
CA LYS A 116 -3.43 6.32 -0.17
C LYS A 116 -3.03 5.33 -1.27
N ARG A 117 -3.95 4.49 -1.73
CA ARG A 117 -3.72 3.50 -2.78
C ARG A 117 -3.28 4.15 -4.09
N ARG A 118 -3.95 5.24 -4.50
CA ARG A 118 -3.59 5.99 -5.71
C ARG A 118 -2.18 6.57 -5.61
N HIS A 119 -1.83 7.17 -4.48
CA HIS A 119 -0.49 7.74 -4.28
C HIS A 119 0.60 6.66 -4.30
N LEU A 120 0.39 5.52 -3.63
CA LEU A 120 1.35 4.41 -3.65
C LEU A 120 1.54 3.84 -5.06
N HIS A 121 0.46 3.75 -5.84
CA HIS A 121 0.53 3.33 -7.25
C HIS A 121 1.32 4.32 -8.11
N LEU A 122 1.09 5.63 -7.96
CA LEU A 122 1.85 6.68 -8.66
C LEU A 122 3.34 6.67 -8.28
N LEU A 123 3.68 6.21 -7.08
CA LEU A 123 5.06 6.02 -6.62
C LEU A 123 5.69 4.70 -7.11
N GLY A 124 4.97 3.91 -7.92
CA GLY A 124 5.48 2.70 -8.56
C GLY A 124 5.35 1.43 -7.71
N HIS A 125 4.60 1.47 -6.61
CA HIS A 125 4.31 0.27 -5.82
C HIS A 125 3.20 -0.56 -6.47
N SER A 126 3.39 -1.87 -6.51
CA SER A 126 2.29 -2.82 -6.76
C SER A 126 1.53 -3.03 -5.47
N LEU A 127 0.25 -2.63 -5.45
CA LEU A 127 -0.55 -2.66 -4.23
C LEU A 127 -1.36 -3.96 -4.11
N VAL A 128 -1.28 -4.59 -2.94
CA VAL A 128 -2.09 -5.76 -2.57
C VAL A 128 -2.93 -5.40 -1.34
N SER A 129 -4.24 -5.38 -1.50
CA SER A 129 -5.20 -5.17 -0.41
C SER A 129 -5.66 -6.51 0.16
N VAL A 130 -5.59 -6.64 1.47
CA VAL A 130 -6.06 -7.79 2.25
C VAL A 130 -7.21 -7.31 3.15
N PRO A 131 -8.48 -7.32 2.67
CA PRO A 131 -9.63 -6.92 3.47
C PRO A 131 -9.85 -7.89 4.64
N TYR A 132 -10.17 -7.35 5.81
CA TYR A 132 -10.34 -8.13 7.04
C TYR A 132 -11.34 -9.29 6.88
N TRP A 133 -12.47 -9.09 6.17
CA TRP A 133 -13.49 -10.13 5.99
C TRP A 133 -13.03 -11.27 5.07
N GLU A 134 -12.14 -11.02 4.13
CA GLU A 134 -11.56 -12.07 3.28
C GLU A 134 -10.53 -12.88 4.08
N TRP A 135 -9.72 -12.20 4.88
CA TRP A 135 -8.74 -12.82 5.76
C TRP A 135 -9.40 -13.68 6.84
N ASP A 136 -10.45 -13.16 7.48
CA ASP A 136 -11.20 -13.86 8.52
C ASP A 136 -11.99 -15.08 7.99
N ALA A 137 -12.32 -15.08 6.70
CA ALA A 137 -12.94 -16.23 6.04
C ALA A 137 -11.97 -17.41 5.89
N CYS A 138 -10.65 -17.17 5.87
CA CYS A 138 -9.62 -18.20 5.78
C CYS A 138 -9.43 -18.91 7.13
N LYS A 139 -9.87 -20.18 7.24
CA LYS A 139 -9.95 -20.92 8.51
C LYS A 139 -8.66 -21.63 8.93
N GLY A 140 -7.58 -21.52 8.17
CA GLY A 140 -6.35 -22.18 8.51
C GLY A 140 -5.14 -21.68 7.76
N PRO A 141 -3.92 -22.12 8.15
CA PRO A 141 -2.70 -21.62 7.55
C PRO A 141 -2.59 -21.92 6.05
N VAL A 142 -3.12 -23.05 5.60
CA VAL A 142 -3.11 -23.45 4.18
C VAL A 142 -4.01 -22.53 3.34
N GLU A 143 -5.23 -22.25 3.81
CA GLU A 143 -6.16 -21.37 3.11
C GLU A 143 -5.63 -19.94 3.06
N ARG A 144 -5.02 -19.44 4.14
CA ARG A 144 -4.37 -18.13 4.21
C ARG A 144 -3.22 -18.00 3.23
N GLU A 145 -2.39 -19.03 3.12
CA GLU A 145 -1.29 -19.06 2.16
C GLU A 145 -1.81 -19.08 0.71
N GLN A 146 -2.80 -19.91 0.41
CA GLN A 146 -3.44 -19.95 -0.91
C GLN A 146 -4.07 -18.60 -1.29
N TYR A 147 -4.78 -17.98 -0.35
CA TYR A 147 -5.36 -16.66 -0.53
C TYR A 147 -4.31 -15.60 -0.87
N LEU A 148 -3.20 -15.54 -0.14
CA LEU A 148 -2.13 -14.60 -0.41
C LEU A 148 -1.42 -14.89 -1.74
N ARG A 149 -1.23 -16.16 -2.11
CA ARG A 149 -0.68 -16.53 -3.42
C ARG A 149 -1.56 -16.02 -4.56
N LEU A 150 -2.88 -16.16 -4.44
CA LEU A 150 -3.83 -15.65 -5.43
C LEU A 150 -3.75 -14.11 -5.51
N LYS A 151 -3.77 -13.42 -4.37
CA LYS A 151 -3.68 -11.95 -4.33
C LYS A 151 -2.39 -11.43 -4.96
N LEU A 152 -1.26 -12.04 -4.66
CA LEU A 152 0.03 -11.68 -5.24
C LEU A 152 0.10 -12.04 -6.73
N GLY A 153 -0.47 -13.16 -7.17
CA GLY A 153 -0.49 -13.57 -8.57
C GLY A 153 -1.40 -12.71 -9.46
N THR A 154 -2.47 -12.15 -8.92
CA THR A 154 -3.41 -11.28 -9.66
C THR A 154 -2.90 -9.84 -9.81
N CYS A 155 -1.94 -9.43 -9.00
CA CYS A 155 -1.34 -8.09 -9.04
C CYS A 155 -0.06 -8.01 -9.90
N GLY A 156 0.20 -8.97 -10.80
CA GLY A 156 1.22 -8.84 -11.84
C GLY A 156 0.90 -7.63 -12.74
N PRO A 157 1.86 -7.11 -13.53
CA PRO A 157 1.65 -5.93 -14.38
C PRO A 157 0.67 -6.28 -15.51
N SER A 158 -0.61 -6.24 -15.22
CA SER A 158 -1.66 -6.39 -16.21
C SER A 158 -2.72 -5.34 -16.03
N ALA A 159 -2.90 -4.63 -17.14
CA ALA A 159 -4.09 -3.92 -17.56
C ALA A 159 -4.50 -2.70 -16.70
N ALA A 160 -4.03 -1.56 -17.18
CA ALA A 160 -4.93 -0.43 -17.32
C ALA A 160 -6.21 -0.89 -18.01
N GLN A 161 -7.17 -1.38 -17.26
CA GLN A 161 -8.55 -1.37 -17.70
C GLN A 161 -9.12 -0.04 -17.25
N GLY A 162 -9.25 0.85 -18.26
CA GLY A 162 -10.07 2.01 -18.15
C GLY A 162 -11.48 1.57 -17.78
N ASP A 163 -12.02 2.25 -16.79
CA ASP A 163 -13.44 2.49 -16.73
C ASP A 163 -13.67 3.95 -16.44
N VAL A 164 -14.47 4.48 -17.32
CA VAL A 164 -15.03 5.80 -17.56
C VAL A 164 -15.59 6.42 -16.28
#